data_46b5525fc46090508b9becb5a4653727
#
_entry.id   46b5525fc46090508b9becb5a4653727
#
_cell.length_a   1.000
_cell.length_b   1.000
_cell.length_c   1.000
_cell.angle_alpha   90.00
_cell.angle_beta   90.00
_cell.angle_gamma   90.00
#
_symmetry.space_group_name_H-M   'P 1'
#
loop_
_entity.id
_entity.type
_entity.pdbx_description
1 polymer ?
#
loop_
_entity_poly.entity_id
_entity_poly.type
_entity_poly.pdbx_seq_one_letter_code
_entity_poly.pdbx_strand_id
1 'polypeptide(L)'
;LTLIENSSANGSDNLSVPLVFGVLFPFLFGPLSRIEVASRFLEVLPFVTLFGLLSFRSKSLSSSGTITAISLGVLLYSLGGWIFVVPILAFFISGSVLSRLLQTNEQVLEKTGARDPLQVIANGGAPLLALLLGVFSSNMDWAIMGFLGSVASATSDTWSTEWGMRFGGAPRHILNLSRLEKGLSGGVTLPGFMGALGGSVFIASIGLFFMSFGNWFWAIIVIGVFGSVTDSLLGLLQAKYQLPESNDQAPSLTEKKEWNGVQLKKVKGLKW
;
A
#
# COMPACT_ATOMS: atom_id res chain seq x y z
N LEU A 1 15.50 14.26 16.49
CA LEU A 1 14.16 13.69 16.59
C LEU A 1 13.57 13.89 17.99
N THR A 2 14.25 13.43 19.04
CA THR A 2 13.82 13.55 20.44
C THR A 2 13.52 14.98 20.89
N LEU A 3 14.27 15.98 20.37
CA LEU A 3 14.00 17.40 20.67
C LEU A 3 12.70 17.90 20.06
N ILE A 4 12.35 17.41 18.85
CA ILE A 4 11.09 17.76 18.16
C ILE A 4 9.92 17.09 18.86
N GLU A 5 10.07 15.83 19.22
CA GLU A 5 9.08 15.05 19.96
C GLU A 5 8.74 15.71 21.30
N ASN A 6 9.76 16.12 22.07
CA ASN A 6 9.60 16.81 23.36
C ASN A 6 9.03 18.23 23.23
N SER A 7 9.17 18.89 22.08
CA SER A 7 8.63 20.23 21.82
C SER A 7 7.24 20.23 21.19
N SER A 8 6.75 19.05 20.79
CA SER A 8 5.43 18.89 20.18
C SER A 8 4.35 18.72 21.23
N ALA A 9 3.28 19.51 21.15
CA ALA A 9 2.14 19.44 22.04
C ALA A 9 1.00 18.62 21.40
N ASN A 10 0.30 17.81 22.22
CA ASN A 10 -0.96 17.13 21.84
C ASN A 10 -0.89 16.26 20.57
N GLY A 11 0.21 15.52 20.35
CA GLY A 11 0.33 14.60 19.21
C GLY A 11 0.69 15.29 17.89
N SER A 12 1.13 16.55 17.91
CA SER A 12 1.65 17.23 16.72
C SER A 12 3.02 16.69 16.25
N ASP A 13 3.68 15.85 17.07
CA ASP A 13 4.83 15.02 16.73
C ASP A 13 4.58 14.11 15.54
N ASN A 14 3.35 13.59 15.39
CA ASN A 14 2.93 12.81 14.22
C ASN A 14 3.02 13.57 12.89
N LEU A 15 3.04 14.91 12.94
CA LEU A 15 3.23 15.77 11.76
C LEU A 15 4.64 16.34 11.73
N SER A 16 5.11 16.91 12.84
CA SER A 16 6.37 17.66 12.89
C SER A 16 7.59 16.75 12.66
N VAL A 17 7.63 15.57 13.27
CA VAL A 17 8.76 14.65 13.11
C VAL A 17 8.93 14.18 11.67
N PRO A 18 7.90 13.64 10.96
CA PRO A 18 8.03 13.26 9.57
C PRO A 18 8.34 14.42 8.62
N LEU A 19 7.74 15.60 8.83
CA LEU A 19 8.02 16.77 7.99
C LEU A 19 9.45 17.26 8.15
N VAL A 20 9.92 17.40 9.39
CA VAL A 20 11.30 17.82 9.66
C VAL A 20 12.29 16.78 9.14
N PHE A 21 12.00 15.48 9.32
CA PHE A 21 12.84 14.42 8.77
C PHE A 21 12.83 14.44 7.24
N GLY A 22 11.66 14.61 6.60
CA GLY A 22 11.51 14.70 5.15
C GLY A 22 12.28 15.86 4.52
N VAL A 23 12.48 16.96 5.27
CA VAL A 23 13.29 18.11 4.83
C VAL A 23 14.76 17.96 5.22
N LEU A 24 15.05 17.64 6.48
CA LEU A 24 16.44 17.59 6.98
C LEU A 24 17.21 16.41 6.40
N PHE A 25 16.58 15.26 6.19
CA PHE A 25 17.29 14.09 5.69
C PHE A 25 17.85 14.30 4.27
N PRO A 26 17.04 14.75 3.27
CA PRO A 26 17.56 15.09 1.95
C PRO A 26 18.61 16.21 1.98
N PHE A 27 18.44 17.18 2.88
CA PHE A 27 19.36 18.31 3.05
C PHE A 27 20.73 17.91 3.61
N LEU A 28 20.78 16.92 4.51
CA LEU A 28 22.01 16.47 5.15
C LEU A 28 22.70 15.34 4.39
N PHE A 29 21.95 14.45 3.77
CA PHE A 29 22.43 13.18 3.24
C PHE A 29 22.09 12.95 1.77
N GLY A 30 21.27 13.82 1.15
CA GLY A 30 20.88 13.68 -0.23
C GLY A 30 21.99 14.08 -1.21
N PRO A 31 21.94 13.58 -2.45
CA PRO A 31 22.90 13.93 -3.50
C PRO A 31 22.69 15.34 -4.06
N LEU A 32 21.61 16.02 -3.65
CA LEU A 32 21.23 17.33 -4.17
C LEU A 32 21.87 18.47 -3.38
N SER A 33 22.08 19.60 -4.05
CA SER A 33 22.48 20.84 -3.37
C SER A 33 21.35 21.34 -2.44
N ARG A 34 21.71 22.16 -1.47
CA ARG A 34 20.74 22.77 -0.53
C ARG A 34 19.65 23.55 -1.23
N ILE A 35 19.98 24.23 -2.32
CA ILE A 35 19.04 25.03 -3.12
C ILE A 35 18.05 24.12 -3.84
N GLU A 36 18.51 23.00 -4.41
CA GLU A 36 17.63 22.02 -5.06
C GLU A 36 16.67 21.35 -4.08
N VAL A 37 17.12 21.00 -2.87
CA VAL A 37 16.22 20.47 -1.83
C VAL A 37 15.15 21.48 -1.46
N ALA A 38 15.51 22.75 -1.27
CA ALA A 38 14.58 23.82 -0.93
C ALA A 38 13.59 24.05 -2.07
N SER A 39 14.04 24.10 -3.34
CA SER A 39 13.15 24.29 -4.48
C SER A 39 12.16 23.14 -4.62
N ARG A 40 12.61 21.88 -4.53
CA ARG A 40 11.71 20.71 -4.57
C ARG A 40 10.70 20.71 -3.43
N PHE A 41 11.11 21.12 -2.23
CA PHE A 41 10.18 21.25 -1.11
C PHE A 41 9.08 22.27 -1.40
N LEU A 42 9.44 23.45 -1.93
CA LEU A 42 8.46 24.49 -2.30
C LEU A 42 7.54 24.04 -3.45
N GLU A 43 8.06 23.30 -4.41
CA GLU A 43 7.28 22.72 -5.51
C GLU A 43 6.25 21.72 -5.01
N VAL A 44 6.59 20.85 -4.04
CA VAL A 44 5.69 19.80 -3.57
C VAL A 44 4.59 20.32 -2.64
N LEU A 45 4.77 21.47 -2.00
CA LEU A 45 3.81 22.01 -1.02
C LEU A 45 2.37 22.15 -1.56
N PRO A 46 2.11 22.71 -2.76
CA PRO A 46 0.76 22.80 -3.30
C PRO A 46 0.11 21.44 -3.51
N PHE A 47 0.88 20.47 -4.00
CA PHE A 47 0.38 19.11 -4.26
C PHE A 47 0.09 18.37 -2.95
N VAL A 48 0.94 18.50 -1.95
CA VAL A 48 0.76 17.92 -0.62
C VAL A 48 -0.48 18.52 0.05
N THR A 49 -0.64 19.84 -0.03
CA THR A 49 -1.82 20.53 0.52
C THR A 49 -3.10 20.06 -0.18
N LEU A 50 -3.11 20.01 -1.50
CA LEU A 50 -4.24 19.51 -2.27
C LEU A 50 -4.56 18.05 -1.94
N PHE A 51 -3.54 17.19 -1.90
CA PHE A 51 -3.70 15.77 -1.53
C PHE A 51 -4.26 15.62 -0.12
N GLY A 52 -3.77 16.39 0.85
CA GLY A 52 -4.27 16.39 2.22
C GLY A 52 -5.76 16.78 2.30
N LEU A 53 -6.14 17.85 1.61
CA LEU A 53 -7.54 18.31 1.53
C LEU A 53 -8.45 17.26 0.87
N LEU A 54 -8.03 16.68 -0.24
CA LEU A 54 -8.79 15.64 -0.95
C LEU A 54 -8.92 14.36 -0.12
N SER A 55 -7.85 13.93 0.52
CA SER A 55 -7.84 12.72 1.39
C SER A 55 -8.72 12.90 2.60
N PHE A 56 -8.68 14.05 3.25
CA PHE A 56 -9.56 14.39 4.37
C PHE A 56 -11.03 14.42 3.94
N ARG A 57 -11.33 15.10 2.82
CA ARG A 57 -12.69 15.21 2.30
C ARG A 57 -13.25 13.87 1.84
N SER A 58 -12.42 13.01 1.27
CA SER A 58 -12.84 11.71 0.73
C SER A 58 -12.92 10.60 1.78
N LYS A 59 -12.45 10.83 3.01
CA LYS A 59 -12.34 9.82 4.08
C LYS A 59 -11.57 8.55 3.64
N SER A 60 -10.65 8.67 2.67
CA SER A 60 -9.83 7.56 2.17
C SER A 60 -8.68 7.22 3.09
N LEU A 61 -8.22 8.21 3.86
CA LEU A 61 -7.18 8.09 4.88
C LEU A 61 -7.70 8.59 6.22
N SER A 62 -7.25 7.99 7.30
CA SER A 62 -7.39 8.58 8.64
C SER A 62 -6.56 9.87 8.74
N SER A 63 -6.81 10.71 9.72
CA SER A 63 -6.01 11.93 9.92
C SER A 63 -4.52 11.61 10.05
N SER A 64 -4.16 10.63 10.86
CA SER A 64 -2.78 10.15 11.02
C SER A 64 -2.24 9.46 9.77
N GLY A 65 -3.07 8.67 9.05
CA GLY A 65 -2.71 8.09 7.75
C GLY A 65 -2.43 9.15 6.68
N THR A 66 -3.20 10.24 6.66
CA THR A 66 -2.97 11.38 5.76
C THR A 66 -1.62 12.03 6.04
N ILE A 67 -1.31 12.30 7.30
CA ILE A 67 -0.02 12.87 7.71
C ILE A 67 1.14 11.97 7.27
N THR A 68 1.03 10.66 7.51
CA THR A 68 2.05 9.68 7.11
C THR A 68 2.24 9.65 5.59
N ALA A 69 1.15 9.67 4.82
CA ALA A 69 1.21 9.67 3.35
C ALA A 69 1.82 10.96 2.79
N ILE A 70 1.49 12.12 3.37
CA ILE A 70 2.10 13.41 3.03
C ILE A 70 3.60 13.38 3.30
N SER A 71 4.02 12.92 4.48
CA SER A 71 5.43 12.85 4.86
C SER A 71 6.21 11.92 3.94
N LEU A 72 5.63 10.75 3.61
CA LEU A 72 6.19 9.82 2.64
C LEU A 72 6.35 10.47 1.26
N GLY A 73 5.31 11.15 0.77
CA GLY A 73 5.32 11.84 -0.52
C GLY A 73 6.36 12.95 -0.60
N VAL A 74 6.50 13.77 0.47
CA VAL A 74 7.55 14.80 0.56
C VAL A 74 8.94 14.18 0.50
N LEU A 75 9.17 13.09 1.24
CA LEU A 75 10.46 12.41 1.27
C LEU A 75 10.80 11.79 -0.09
N LEU A 76 9.86 11.10 -0.72
CA LEU A 76 10.03 10.52 -2.05
C LEU A 76 10.33 11.59 -3.11
N TYR A 77 9.61 12.72 -3.07
CA TYR A 77 9.84 13.81 -4.00
C TYR A 77 11.18 14.50 -3.79
N SER A 78 11.52 14.82 -2.55
CA SER A 78 12.76 15.53 -2.23
C SER A 78 14.01 14.77 -2.66
N LEU A 79 13.98 13.42 -2.52
CA LEU A 79 15.12 12.55 -2.88
C LEU A 79 15.08 12.11 -4.36
N GLY A 80 13.92 11.83 -4.92
CA GLY A 80 13.80 11.14 -6.19
C GLY A 80 13.03 11.91 -7.29
N GLY A 81 12.26 12.95 -6.92
CA GLY A 81 11.44 13.71 -7.87
C GLY A 81 10.14 13.00 -8.28
N TRP A 82 9.53 13.44 -9.39
CA TRP A 82 8.19 13.01 -9.81
C TRP A 82 8.05 11.53 -10.13
N ILE A 83 9.10 10.88 -10.62
CA ILE A 83 9.07 9.44 -10.91
C ILE A 83 8.80 8.59 -9.65
N PHE A 84 9.15 9.08 -8.46
CA PHE A 84 8.90 8.41 -7.19
C PHE A 84 7.58 8.82 -6.52
N VAL A 85 6.89 9.83 -7.03
CA VAL A 85 5.62 10.31 -6.47
C VAL A 85 4.43 9.89 -7.31
N VAL A 86 4.51 10.08 -8.64
CA VAL A 86 3.36 9.84 -9.52
C VAL A 86 2.87 8.39 -9.46
N PRO A 87 3.71 7.35 -9.51
CA PRO A 87 3.23 5.97 -9.44
C PRO A 87 2.56 5.62 -8.11
N ILE A 88 3.09 6.11 -6.97
CA ILE A 88 2.48 5.81 -5.66
C ILE A 88 1.15 6.57 -5.46
N LEU A 89 1.02 7.78 -5.99
CA LEU A 89 -0.25 8.49 -6.02
C LEU A 89 -1.27 7.77 -6.91
N ALA A 90 -0.84 7.29 -8.07
CA ALA A 90 -1.69 6.53 -8.99
C ALA A 90 -2.17 5.21 -8.35
N PHE A 91 -1.29 4.49 -7.66
CA PHE A 91 -1.66 3.34 -6.83
C PHE A 91 -2.75 3.72 -5.81
N PHE A 92 -2.51 4.77 -5.02
CA PHE A 92 -3.44 5.19 -3.98
C PHE A 92 -4.81 5.58 -4.55
N ILE A 93 -4.82 6.40 -5.60
CA ILE A 93 -6.05 6.89 -6.23
C ILE A 93 -6.80 5.73 -6.87
N SER A 94 -6.12 4.94 -7.71
CA SER A 94 -6.76 3.81 -8.41
C SER A 94 -7.31 2.77 -7.44
N GLY A 95 -6.54 2.40 -6.41
CA GLY A 95 -6.99 1.49 -5.37
C GLY A 95 -8.19 2.03 -4.60
N SER A 96 -8.20 3.33 -4.25
CA SER A 96 -9.32 3.96 -3.54
C SER A 96 -10.57 4.07 -4.40
N VAL A 97 -10.42 4.35 -5.70
CA VAL A 97 -11.53 4.37 -6.66
C VAL A 97 -12.09 2.96 -6.86
N LEU A 98 -11.21 1.99 -7.07
CA LEU A 98 -11.60 0.61 -7.33
C LEU A 98 -12.35 0.01 -6.12
N SER A 99 -11.82 0.22 -4.91
CA SER A 99 -12.49 -0.22 -3.67
C SER A 99 -13.89 0.35 -3.54
N ARG A 100 -14.11 1.61 -3.91
CA ARG A 100 -15.46 2.22 -3.86
C ARG A 100 -16.39 1.71 -4.95
N LEU A 101 -15.89 1.53 -6.18
CA LEU A 101 -16.71 1.10 -7.32
C LEU A 101 -17.09 -0.38 -7.23
N LEU A 102 -16.22 -1.22 -6.69
CA LEU A 102 -16.40 -2.67 -6.62
C LEU A 102 -16.88 -3.18 -5.27
N GLN A 103 -17.09 -2.28 -4.30
CA GLN A 103 -17.53 -2.64 -2.95
C GLN A 103 -18.82 -3.49 -2.98
N THR A 104 -18.81 -4.60 -2.26
CA THR A 104 -19.97 -5.46 -2.04
C THR A 104 -20.57 -5.21 -0.66
N ASN A 105 -21.85 -5.55 -0.46
CA ASN A 105 -22.49 -5.39 0.85
C ASN A 105 -21.78 -6.16 1.97
N GLU A 106 -21.14 -7.28 1.65
CA GLU A 106 -20.34 -8.07 2.60
C GLU A 106 -19.04 -7.34 3.00
N GLN A 107 -18.41 -6.63 2.07
CA GLN A 107 -17.19 -5.83 2.33
C GLN A 107 -17.46 -4.57 3.15
N VAL A 108 -18.68 -4.00 3.07
CA VAL A 108 -19.06 -2.83 3.87
C VAL A 108 -18.96 -3.14 5.37
N LEU A 109 -19.26 -4.37 5.79
CA LEU A 109 -19.17 -4.80 7.17
C LEU A 109 -17.71 -5.06 7.62
N GLU A 110 -16.80 -5.38 6.69
CA GLU A 110 -15.43 -5.78 7.02
C GLU A 110 -14.37 -4.69 6.86
N LYS A 111 -14.52 -3.79 5.87
CA LYS A 111 -13.50 -2.79 5.49
C LYS A 111 -13.93 -1.32 5.68
N THR A 112 -14.72 -0.99 6.68
CA THR A 112 -15.25 0.37 6.90
C THR A 112 -14.25 1.37 7.52
N GLY A 113 -12.95 1.18 7.35
CA GLY A 113 -11.93 2.08 7.89
C GLY A 113 -11.17 2.87 6.81
N ALA A 114 -11.01 4.19 7.03
CA ALA A 114 -10.00 4.95 6.33
C ALA A 114 -8.61 4.32 6.58
N ARG A 115 -7.75 4.26 5.56
CA ARG A 115 -6.40 3.66 5.69
C ARG A 115 -5.62 4.37 6.79
N ASP A 116 -5.07 3.59 7.69
CA ASP A 116 -4.29 4.04 8.83
C ASP A 116 -2.79 4.20 8.48
N PRO A 117 -1.97 4.76 9.39
CA PRO A 117 -0.52 4.92 9.15
C PRO A 117 0.21 3.61 8.85
N LEU A 118 -0.18 2.51 9.50
CA LEU A 118 0.48 1.21 9.28
C LEU A 118 0.25 0.70 7.86
N GLN A 119 -0.96 0.87 7.33
CA GLN A 119 -1.26 0.53 5.94
C GLN A 119 -0.50 1.41 4.95
N VAL A 120 -0.32 2.71 5.25
CA VAL A 120 0.50 3.61 4.42
C VAL A 120 1.96 3.16 4.42
N ILE A 121 2.51 2.81 5.58
CA ILE A 121 3.90 2.33 5.70
C ILE A 121 4.06 0.95 5.08
N ALA A 122 3.09 0.04 5.24
CA ALA A 122 3.15 -1.29 4.62
C ALA A 122 3.26 -1.20 3.08
N ASN A 123 2.53 -0.27 2.46
CA ASN A 123 2.55 -0.11 0.99
C ASN A 123 3.67 0.82 0.50
N GLY A 124 4.08 1.80 1.30
CA GLY A 124 5.04 2.84 0.92
C GLY A 124 6.46 2.60 1.44
N GLY A 125 6.63 1.71 2.42
CA GLY A 125 7.92 1.48 3.07
C GLY A 125 8.93 0.78 2.16
N ALA A 126 8.52 -0.26 1.45
CA ALA A 126 9.38 -0.95 0.48
C ALA A 126 9.80 -0.04 -0.70
N PRO A 127 8.87 0.73 -1.32
CA PRO A 127 9.24 1.76 -2.29
C PRO A 127 10.23 2.79 -1.74
N LEU A 128 10.02 3.31 -0.53
CA LEU A 128 10.95 4.24 0.10
C LEU A 128 12.32 3.61 0.34
N LEU A 129 12.37 2.37 0.82
CA LEU A 129 13.62 1.65 1.02
C LEU A 129 14.39 1.47 -0.28
N ALA A 130 13.73 1.15 -1.38
CA ALA A 130 14.36 1.06 -2.70
C ALA A 130 15.01 2.39 -3.11
N LEU A 131 14.31 3.53 -2.91
CA LEU A 131 14.87 4.85 -3.17
C LEU A 131 16.09 5.14 -2.27
N LEU A 132 15.98 4.89 -0.97
CA LEU A 132 17.09 5.12 -0.04
C LEU A 132 18.33 4.29 -0.41
N LEU A 133 18.15 3.01 -0.72
CA LEU A 133 19.25 2.14 -1.17
C LEU A 133 19.89 2.67 -2.45
N GLY A 134 19.10 3.18 -3.40
CA GLY A 134 19.62 3.80 -4.61
C GLY A 134 20.43 5.09 -4.33
N VAL A 135 19.93 5.93 -3.45
CA VAL A 135 20.63 7.15 -3.00
C VAL A 135 21.99 6.80 -2.36
N PHE A 136 22.00 5.84 -1.42
CA PHE A 136 23.24 5.44 -0.73
C PHE A 136 24.23 4.67 -1.63
N SER A 137 23.74 3.89 -2.58
CA SER A 137 24.59 3.17 -3.53
C SER A 137 24.97 3.99 -4.76
N SER A 138 24.47 5.24 -4.87
CA SER A 138 24.62 6.09 -6.06
C SER A 138 24.15 5.42 -7.36
N ASN A 139 23.13 4.55 -7.26
CA ASN A 139 22.57 3.81 -8.37
C ASN A 139 21.06 4.04 -8.46
N MET A 140 20.68 5.11 -9.12
CA MET A 140 19.26 5.52 -9.25
C MET A 140 18.47 4.60 -10.19
N ASP A 141 19.09 3.91 -11.14
CA ASP A 141 18.40 2.96 -12.02
C ASP A 141 17.84 1.79 -11.20
N TRP A 142 18.64 1.23 -10.29
CA TRP A 142 18.16 0.21 -9.36
C TRP A 142 17.08 0.72 -8.41
N ALA A 143 17.20 1.98 -7.97
CA ALA A 143 16.19 2.60 -7.13
C ALA A 143 14.84 2.69 -7.85
N ILE A 144 14.85 3.16 -9.10
CA ILE A 144 13.63 3.28 -9.92
C ILE A 144 13.00 1.91 -10.16
N MET A 145 13.81 0.90 -10.49
CA MET A 145 13.32 -0.46 -10.72
C MET A 145 12.70 -1.08 -9.46
N GLY A 146 13.40 -0.97 -8.33
CA GLY A 146 12.92 -1.46 -7.03
C GLY A 146 11.66 -0.72 -6.57
N PHE A 147 11.62 0.60 -6.77
CA PHE A 147 10.47 1.44 -6.47
C PHE A 147 9.25 1.04 -7.31
N LEU A 148 9.37 1.06 -8.64
CA LEU A 148 8.27 0.71 -9.54
C LEU A 148 7.78 -0.72 -9.31
N GLY A 149 8.69 -1.67 -9.12
CA GLY A 149 8.36 -3.06 -8.79
C GLY A 149 7.58 -3.19 -7.49
N SER A 150 7.99 -2.47 -6.45
CA SER A 150 7.29 -2.46 -5.15
C SER A 150 5.90 -1.84 -5.26
N VAL A 151 5.76 -0.71 -5.97
CA VAL A 151 4.45 -0.07 -6.20
C VAL A 151 3.55 -0.94 -7.08
N ALA A 152 4.11 -1.60 -8.11
CA ALA A 152 3.37 -2.53 -8.95
C ALA A 152 2.86 -3.73 -8.14
N SER A 153 3.67 -4.26 -7.21
CA SER A 153 3.26 -5.34 -6.30
C SER A 153 2.08 -4.94 -5.43
N ALA A 154 2.15 -3.78 -4.76
CA ALA A 154 1.06 -3.26 -3.94
C ALA A 154 -0.22 -2.97 -4.75
N THR A 155 -0.07 -2.47 -5.99
CA THR A 155 -1.19 -2.22 -6.88
C THR A 155 -1.84 -3.52 -7.35
N SER A 156 -1.02 -4.50 -7.74
CA SER A 156 -1.45 -5.82 -8.16
C SER A 156 -2.24 -6.53 -7.09
N ASP A 157 -1.76 -6.49 -5.86
CA ASP A 157 -2.43 -7.11 -4.72
C ASP A 157 -3.77 -6.43 -4.44
N THR A 158 -3.80 -5.09 -4.41
CA THR A 158 -5.05 -4.35 -4.21
C THR A 158 -6.06 -4.64 -5.31
N TRP A 159 -5.66 -4.58 -6.58
CA TRP A 159 -6.58 -4.84 -7.70
C TRP A 159 -7.01 -6.30 -7.76
N SER A 160 -6.12 -7.24 -7.45
CA SER A 160 -6.42 -8.66 -7.33
C SER A 160 -7.52 -8.92 -6.32
N THR A 161 -7.40 -8.32 -5.13
CA THR A 161 -8.37 -8.46 -4.05
C THR A 161 -9.74 -7.90 -4.45
N GLU A 162 -9.79 -6.68 -4.99
CA GLU A 162 -11.06 -6.03 -5.34
C GLU A 162 -11.77 -6.75 -6.50
N TRP A 163 -11.05 -7.14 -7.55
CA TRP A 163 -11.62 -7.90 -8.66
C TRP A 163 -12.00 -9.32 -8.26
N GLY A 164 -11.15 -9.98 -7.46
CA GLY A 164 -11.40 -11.31 -6.94
C GLY A 164 -12.65 -11.37 -6.08
N MET A 165 -12.83 -10.41 -5.19
CA MET A 165 -14.04 -10.31 -4.33
C MET A 165 -15.30 -10.01 -5.13
N ARG A 166 -15.22 -9.14 -6.14
CA ARG A 166 -16.38 -8.72 -6.93
C ARG A 166 -16.82 -9.76 -7.96
N PHE A 167 -15.87 -10.35 -8.69
CA PHE A 167 -16.13 -11.17 -9.87
C PHE A 167 -15.68 -12.62 -9.72
N GLY A 168 -14.93 -12.96 -8.66
CA GLY A 168 -14.20 -14.24 -8.56
C GLY A 168 -15.03 -15.44 -8.10
N GLY A 169 -16.27 -15.29 -7.68
CA GLY A 169 -17.05 -16.41 -7.12
C GLY A 169 -16.37 -17.00 -5.87
N ALA A 170 -16.36 -18.32 -5.75
CA ALA A 170 -15.69 -19.02 -4.64
C ALA A 170 -14.17 -19.09 -4.89
N PRO A 171 -13.33 -18.49 -4.00
CA PRO A 171 -11.89 -18.54 -4.16
C PRO A 171 -11.36 -19.96 -3.97
N ARG A 172 -10.20 -20.21 -4.54
CA ARG A 172 -9.48 -21.48 -4.37
C ARG A 172 -8.18 -21.27 -3.64
N HIS A 173 -7.85 -22.19 -2.77
CA HIS A 173 -6.58 -22.22 -2.06
C HIS A 173 -5.41 -22.32 -3.05
N ILE A 174 -4.44 -21.39 -2.97
CA ILE A 174 -3.37 -21.25 -3.96
C ILE A 174 -2.51 -22.50 -4.14
N LEU A 175 -2.35 -23.35 -3.11
CA LEU A 175 -1.49 -24.54 -3.19
C LEU A 175 -2.23 -25.82 -3.64
N ASN A 176 -3.45 -26.06 -3.14
CA ASN A 176 -4.15 -27.32 -3.36
C ASN A 176 -5.47 -27.17 -4.13
N LEU A 177 -5.81 -25.95 -4.57
CA LEU A 177 -6.99 -25.60 -5.35
C LEU A 177 -8.34 -25.97 -4.70
N SER A 178 -8.34 -26.35 -3.42
CA SER A 178 -9.58 -26.57 -2.66
C SER A 178 -10.37 -25.27 -2.52
N ARG A 179 -11.69 -25.35 -2.39
CA ARG A 179 -12.54 -24.18 -2.17
C ARG A 179 -12.23 -23.53 -0.83
N LEU A 180 -12.15 -22.22 -0.82
CA LEU A 180 -12.03 -21.40 0.39
C LEU A 180 -13.27 -20.49 0.54
N GLU A 181 -13.53 -20.11 1.78
CA GLU A 181 -14.49 -19.07 2.07
C GLU A 181 -14.00 -17.71 1.56
N LYS A 182 -14.90 -16.87 1.08
CA LYS A 182 -14.57 -15.51 0.66
C LYS A 182 -14.03 -14.71 1.84
N GLY A 183 -13.00 -13.89 1.60
CA GLY A 183 -12.38 -13.03 2.62
C GLY A 183 -11.25 -13.69 3.39
N LEU A 184 -10.97 -14.99 3.19
CA LEU A 184 -9.79 -15.63 3.77
C LEU A 184 -8.56 -15.44 2.88
N SER A 185 -7.44 -15.08 3.50
CA SER A 185 -6.15 -14.93 2.82
C SER A 185 -5.64 -16.28 2.28
N GLY A 186 -4.92 -16.22 1.17
CA GLY A 186 -4.44 -17.41 0.44
C GLY A 186 -5.43 -17.96 -0.57
N GLY A 187 -6.58 -17.31 -0.76
CA GLY A 187 -7.54 -17.59 -1.80
C GLY A 187 -7.22 -16.86 -3.10
N VAL A 188 -7.24 -17.58 -4.23
CA VAL A 188 -7.02 -17.02 -5.56
C VAL A 188 -8.23 -17.25 -6.46
N THR A 189 -8.48 -16.33 -7.38
CA THR A 189 -9.52 -16.42 -8.40
C THR A 189 -8.97 -15.97 -9.75
N LEU A 190 -9.55 -16.43 -10.84
CA LEU A 190 -9.14 -15.98 -12.18
C LEU A 190 -9.34 -14.46 -12.37
N PRO A 191 -10.50 -13.85 -12.01
CA PRO A 191 -10.64 -12.40 -12.03
C PRO A 191 -9.63 -11.68 -11.13
N GLY A 192 -9.29 -12.21 -9.96
CA GLY A 192 -8.23 -11.67 -9.11
C GLY A 192 -6.88 -11.66 -9.81
N PHE A 193 -6.51 -12.75 -10.49
CA PHE A 193 -5.27 -12.79 -11.27
C PHE A 193 -5.25 -11.75 -12.42
N MET A 194 -6.38 -11.58 -13.11
CA MET A 194 -6.52 -10.53 -14.13
C MET A 194 -6.40 -9.13 -13.53
N GLY A 195 -6.95 -8.92 -12.33
CA GLY A 195 -6.76 -7.68 -11.57
C GLY A 195 -5.29 -7.44 -11.23
N ALA A 196 -4.56 -8.47 -10.76
CA ALA A 196 -3.12 -8.37 -10.50
C ALA A 196 -2.33 -7.97 -11.74
N LEU A 197 -2.61 -8.62 -12.87
CA LEU A 197 -1.97 -8.29 -14.15
C LEU A 197 -2.30 -6.86 -14.57
N GLY A 198 -3.57 -6.45 -14.49
CA GLY A 198 -3.99 -5.08 -14.81
C GLY A 198 -3.30 -4.03 -13.95
N GLY A 199 -3.19 -4.26 -12.63
CA GLY A 199 -2.50 -3.38 -11.70
C GLY A 199 -1.00 -3.23 -12.02
N SER A 200 -0.33 -4.34 -12.35
CA SER A 200 1.08 -4.33 -12.76
C SER A 200 1.29 -3.55 -14.07
N VAL A 201 0.48 -3.82 -15.08
CA VAL A 201 0.52 -3.12 -16.38
C VAL A 201 0.25 -1.63 -16.18
N PHE A 202 -0.70 -1.27 -15.32
CA PHE A 202 -1.02 0.12 -15.01
C PHE A 202 0.19 0.89 -14.48
N ILE A 203 0.90 0.34 -13.49
CA ILE A 203 2.10 1.00 -12.92
C ILE A 203 3.26 1.00 -13.93
N ALA A 204 3.50 -0.09 -14.64
CA ALA A 204 4.51 -0.12 -15.70
C ALA A 204 4.24 0.94 -16.79
N SER A 205 2.97 1.14 -17.16
CA SER A 205 2.56 2.16 -18.14
C SER A 205 2.79 3.59 -17.63
N ILE A 206 2.61 3.84 -16.31
CA ILE A 206 2.96 5.13 -15.72
C ILE A 206 4.47 5.36 -15.80
N GLY A 207 5.29 4.33 -15.62
CA GLY A 207 6.74 4.42 -15.80
C GLY A 207 7.16 4.95 -17.18
N LEU A 208 6.35 4.72 -18.23
CA LEU A 208 6.64 5.20 -19.61
C LEU A 208 6.63 6.74 -19.74
N PHE A 209 5.99 7.46 -18.81
CA PHE A 209 6.08 8.93 -18.78
C PHE A 209 7.45 9.45 -18.37
N PHE A 210 8.27 8.60 -17.77
CA PHE A 210 9.58 8.97 -17.21
C PHE A 210 10.73 8.21 -17.87
N MET A 211 10.46 7.06 -18.46
CA MET A 211 11.47 6.16 -19.03
C MET A 211 11.03 5.67 -20.40
N SER A 212 11.97 5.55 -21.34
CA SER A 212 11.72 4.93 -22.63
C SER A 212 11.33 3.46 -22.49
N PHE A 213 10.47 2.96 -23.40
CA PHE A 213 10.09 1.54 -23.39
C PHE A 213 11.32 0.63 -23.51
N GLY A 214 11.31 -0.44 -22.71
CA GLY A 214 12.42 -1.40 -22.67
C GLY A 214 12.05 -2.65 -21.86
N ASN A 215 13.03 -3.52 -21.66
CA ASN A 215 12.84 -4.79 -20.92
C ASN A 215 12.35 -4.57 -19.48
N TRP A 216 12.64 -3.41 -18.88
CA TRP A 216 12.16 -3.03 -17.57
C TRP A 216 10.64 -3.05 -17.46
N PHE A 217 9.93 -2.69 -18.53
CA PHE A 217 8.47 -2.69 -18.57
C PHE A 217 7.90 -4.07 -18.24
N TRP A 218 8.42 -5.10 -18.89
CA TRP A 218 8.02 -6.49 -18.64
C TRP A 218 8.47 -6.98 -17.27
N ALA A 219 9.66 -6.58 -16.83
CA ALA A 219 10.17 -6.92 -15.51
C ALA A 219 9.24 -6.37 -14.39
N ILE A 220 8.78 -5.12 -14.48
CA ILE A 220 7.84 -4.54 -13.51
C ILE A 220 6.51 -5.31 -13.48
N ILE A 221 5.98 -5.71 -14.64
CA ILE A 221 4.75 -6.52 -14.72
C ILE A 221 4.95 -7.86 -13.99
N VAL A 222 6.03 -8.56 -14.29
CA VAL A 222 6.34 -9.86 -13.65
C VAL A 222 6.52 -9.70 -12.14
N ILE A 223 7.30 -8.71 -11.69
CA ILE A 223 7.54 -8.43 -10.27
C ILE A 223 6.21 -8.10 -9.56
N GLY A 224 5.37 -7.28 -10.16
CA GLY A 224 4.09 -6.90 -9.57
C GLY A 224 3.15 -8.10 -9.38
N VAL A 225 2.97 -8.92 -10.41
CA VAL A 225 2.15 -10.15 -10.33
C VAL A 225 2.74 -11.13 -9.31
N PHE A 226 4.06 -11.32 -9.35
CA PHE A 226 4.76 -12.20 -8.40
C PHE A 226 4.60 -11.73 -6.95
N GLY A 227 4.63 -10.42 -6.71
CA GLY A 227 4.38 -9.83 -5.40
C GLY A 227 2.99 -10.17 -4.86
N SER A 228 1.93 -10.01 -5.68
CA SER A 228 0.56 -10.38 -5.29
C SER A 228 0.40 -11.88 -5.02
N VAL A 229 1.07 -12.73 -5.82
CA VAL A 229 1.11 -14.17 -5.56
C VAL A 229 1.80 -14.49 -4.23
N THR A 230 2.92 -13.81 -3.95
CA THR A 230 3.66 -13.97 -2.70
C THR A 230 2.83 -13.55 -1.50
N ASP A 231 2.09 -12.45 -1.59
CA ASP A 231 1.17 -12.02 -0.54
C ASP A 231 0.10 -13.09 -0.27
N SER A 232 -0.50 -13.66 -1.32
CA SER A 232 -1.46 -14.76 -1.19
C SER A 232 -0.83 -16.00 -0.52
N LEU A 233 0.44 -16.32 -0.80
CA LEU A 233 1.16 -17.42 -0.15
C LEU A 233 1.42 -17.13 1.33
N LEU A 234 1.89 -15.91 1.65
CA LEU A 234 2.13 -15.50 3.04
C LEU A 234 0.82 -15.42 3.84
N GLY A 235 -0.27 -15.03 3.19
CA GLY A 235 -1.60 -15.02 3.77
C GLY A 235 -2.07 -16.38 4.30
N LEU A 236 -1.53 -17.49 3.78
CA LEU A 236 -1.81 -18.83 4.33
C LEU A 236 -1.31 -19.02 5.77
N LEU A 237 -0.33 -18.23 6.19
CA LEU A 237 0.24 -18.26 7.53
C LEU A 237 -0.60 -17.49 8.55
N GLN A 238 -1.55 -16.67 8.11
CA GLN A 238 -2.38 -15.87 9.01
C GLN A 238 -3.25 -16.74 9.93
N ALA A 239 -3.48 -16.23 11.13
CA ALA A 239 -4.31 -16.91 12.12
C ALA A 239 -5.78 -16.88 11.67
N LYS A 240 -6.43 -18.05 11.74
CA LYS A 240 -7.86 -18.21 11.44
C LYS A 240 -8.61 -18.53 12.71
N TYR A 241 -9.75 -17.90 12.90
CA TYR A 241 -10.62 -17.99 14.07
C TYR A 241 -11.99 -18.49 13.64
N GLN A 242 -12.62 -19.27 14.51
CA GLN A 242 -13.97 -19.78 14.27
C GLN A 242 -15.00 -18.76 14.74
N LEU A 243 -15.95 -18.40 13.86
CA LEU A 243 -17.10 -17.59 14.24
C LEU A 243 -18.05 -18.41 15.11
N PRO A 244 -18.81 -17.76 16.03
CA PRO A 244 -19.87 -18.42 16.78
C PRO A 244 -20.88 -19.06 15.79
N GLU A 245 -21.37 -20.25 16.11
CA GLU A 245 -22.38 -20.92 15.34
C GLU A 245 -23.65 -20.07 15.31
N SER A 246 -24.08 -19.62 14.13
CA SER A 246 -25.43 -19.12 13.91
C SER A 246 -26.29 -20.31 13.46
N ASN A 247 -27.49 -20.45 14.03
CA ASN A 247 -28.43 -21.53 13.75
C ASN A 247 -28.43 -21.90 12.26
N ASP A 248 -28.14 -23.18 11.95
CA ASP A 248 -28.20 -23.85 10.65
C ASP A 248 -27.07 -23.65 9.62
N GLN A 249 -25.97 -23.02 9.93
CA GLN A 249 -24.83 -22.97 9.00
C GLN A 249 -23.57 -23.57 9.62
N ALA A 250 -22.76 -24.24 8.78
CA ALA A 250 -21.44 -24.71 9.17
C ALA A 250 -20.60 -23.56 9.71
N PRO A 251 -19.76 -23.80 10.75
CA PRO A 251 -18.95 -22.75 11.37
C PRO A 251 -18.05 -22.08 10.34
N SER A 252 -18.26 -20.78 10.09
CA SER A 252 -17.43 -20.00 9.18
C SER A 252 -16.13 -19.58 9.85
N LEU A 253 -15.07 -19.42 9.07
CA LEU A 253 -13.75 -18.99 9.53
C LEU A 253 -13.57 -17.49 9.26
N THR A 254 -12.87 -16.80 10.15
CA THR A 254 -12.46 -15.41 9.99
C THR A 254 -11.01 -15.22 10.42
N GLU A 255 -10.36 -14.16 9.94
CA GLU A 255 -9.02 -13.74 10.38
C GLU A 255 -9.08 -12.72 11.52
N LYS A 256 -10.26 -12.24 11.86
CA LYS A 256 -10.46 -11.35 13.02
C LYS A 256 -10.38 -12.13 14.33
N LYS A 257 -9.63 -11.59 15.30
CA LYS A 257 -9.48 -12.18 16.64
C LYS A 257 -10.73 -11.96 17.51
N GLU A 258 -11.50 -10.94 17.20
CA GLU A 258 -12.68 -10.53 17.96
C GLU A 258 -13.85 -10.25 16.99
N TRP A 259 -15.05 -10.66 17.39
CA TRP A 259 -16.29 -10.42 16.65
C TRP A 259 -17.39 -9.99 17.63
N ASN A 260 -17.99 -8.83 17.38
CA ASN A 260 -19.05 -8.25 18.24
C ASN A 260 -18.69 -8.24 19.74
N GLY A 261 -17.44 -7.89 20.08
CA GLY A 261 -16.98 -7.86 21.48
C GLY A 261 -16.61 -9.23 22.07
N VAL A 262 -16.74 -10.32 21.32
CA VAL A 262 -16.41 -11.67 21.80
C VAL A 262 -15.06 -12.12 21.20
N GLN A 263 -14.13 -12.55 22.05
CA GLN A 263 -12.87 -13.15 21.62
C GLN A 263 -13.11 -14.51 20.99
N LEU A 264 -12.63 -14.70 19.76
CA LEU A 264 -12.85 -15.90 19.00
C LEU A 264 -11.78 -16.97 19.27
N LYS A 265 -12.17 -18.23 19.16
CA LYS A 265 -11.27 -19.36 19.29
C LYS A 265 -10.40 -19.50 18.04
N LYS A 266 -9.07 -19.50 18.24
CA LYS A 266 -8.12 -19.75 17.15
C LYS A 266 -8.15 -21.22 16.72
N VAL A 267 -8.25 -21.44 15.42
CA VAL A 267 -8.30 -22.78 14.81
C VAL A 267 -6.97 -23.12 14.12
N LYS A 268 -6.37 -22.16 13.37
CA LYS A 268 -5.18 -22.41 12.55
C LYS A 268 -4.34 -21.12 12.38
N GLY A 269 -3.06 -21.27 12.04
CA GLY A 269 -2.15 -20.20 11.62
C GLY A 269 -1.28 -19.63 12.74
N LEU A 270 -0.36 -18.73 12.38
CA LEU A 270 0.53 -18.02 13.30
C LEU A 270 -0.20 -16.82 13.94
N LYS A 271 0.18 -16.49 15.17
CA LYS A 271 -0.21 -15.22 15.80
C LYS A 271 0.86 -14.19 15.43
N TRP A 272 0.47 -13.13 14.79
CA TRP A 272 1.29 -11.93 14.61
C TRP A 272 0.92 -10.90 15.68
#